data_0533f9d1bb321a5a2e8c1f948e51032a
#
_entry.id   0533f9d1bb321a5a2e8c1f948e51032a
#
_cell.length_a   1.000
_cell.length_b   1.000
_cell.length_c   1.000
_cell.angle_alpha   90.00
_cell.angle_beta   90.00
_cell.angle_gamma   90.00
#
_symmetry.space_group_name_H-M   'P 1'
#
loop_
_entity.id
_entity.type
_entity.pdbx_description
1 polymer ?
#
loop_
_entity_poly.entity_id
_entity_poly.type
_entity_poly.pdbx_seq_one_letter_code
_entity_poly.pdbx_strand_id
1 'polypeptide(L)'
;MKLVTADQMRQIEAAAFASGVTPEGLMETAGRGVAQAVATRLRGAPAQRVVVLVGPGNNGGDGLVAARHLYDMGAEVRVYLLTPRAVDDANLRALRERDDLDIVELDEAKIASELAPEVQHADAIIDAVLGIGRGRPLEGIFAAALDTLTQQRGLLLAVDLPSGLDADTGAVDPHCPAADVTLTFGYSKLGLHLLPGASHAGEVEVLDIGLDPALGADIDTEIMTADWARSALPGRPLNSNKGTFGRVMVVAGSQSYTGAATLCCLGALRAGAGLVTLAALPSVRAAVATLLPEVTYITLPEEDGVPAPDAASVVAGALPGYDVLLLGPGLGLSDGSQALVRGLLAAPAVKDLPVVIDADALNTLARFHAWHESLGTRAVLTPHPGEMARLSHSSVADVQSRRIELSRENAAAWGQTVVLKGSQTIVADPAGRTLISPFANPALATAGTGDVLAGSIAGLLGQGVEPFEAAGLGVYLHAAAAELYASEYGPSGLLASEVAAGIARAAARLRREG
;
A
#
# COMPACT_ATOMS: atom_id res chain seq x y z
N MET A 1 -9.16 -4.45 0.32
CA MET A 1 -9.32 -5.32 -0.88
C MET A 1 -8.22 -6.36 -0.85
N LYS A 2 -8.57 -7.66 -0.98
CA LYS A 2 -7.60 -8.76 -0.93
C LYS A 2 -6.67 -8.76 -2.14
N LEU A 3 -5.39 -9.09 -1.91
CA LEU A 3 -4.35 -9.21 -2.93
C LEU A 3 -3.81 -10.64 -2.95
N VAL A 4 -3.57 -11.18 -4.14
CA VAL A 4 -3.10 -12.55 -4.32
C VAL A 4 -1.76 -12.59 -5.07
N THR A 5 -0.97 -13.62 -4.77
CA THR A 5 0.13 -14.05 -5.64
C THR A 5 -0.41 -14.84 -6.83
N ALA A 6 0.43 -15.01 -7.87
CA ALA A 6 0.10 -15.85 -9.02
C ALA A 6 -0.24 -17.29 -8.60
N ASP A 7 0.48 -17.83 -7.63
CA ASP A 7 0.24 -19.18 -7.13
C ASP A 7 -1.07 -19.27 -6.33
N GLN A 8 -1.40 -18.27 -5.51
CA GLN A 8 -2.69 -18.22 -4.81
C GLN A 8 -3.85 -18.11 -5.80
N MET A 9 -3.72 -17.30 -6.88
CA MET A 9 -4.75 -17.21 -7.89
C MET A 9 -4.99 -18.55 -8.58
N ARG A 10 -3.92 -19.26 -8.97
CA ARG A 10 -4.03 -20.63 -9.56
C ARG A 10 -4.71 -21.62 -8.61
N GLN A 11 -4.44 -21.54 -7.30
CA GLN A 11 -5.11 -22.40 -6.30
C GLN A 11 -6.60 -22.09 -6.20
N ILE A 12 -6.99 -20.82 -6.23
CA ILE A 12 -8.38 -20.39 -6.23
C ILE A 12 -9.10 -20.89 -7.49
N GLU A 13 -8.49 -20.72 -8.68
CA GLU A 13 -9.04 -21.22 -9.94
C GLU A 13 -9.20 -22.75 -9.92
N ALA A 14 -8.18 -23.48 -9.45
CA ALA A 14 -8.25 -24.92 -9.33
C ALA A 14 -9.37 -25.39 -8.37
N ALA A 15 -9.58 -24.68 -7.27
CA ALA A 15 -10.68 -24.97 -6.34
C ALA A 15 -12.05 -24.64 -6.96
N ALA A 16 -12.16 -23.56 -7.73
CA ALA A 16 -13.36 -23.22 -8.49
C ALA A 16 -13.69 -24.30 -9.54
N PHE A 17 -12.68 -24.78 -10.26
CA PHE A 17 -12.86 -25.87 -11.23
C PHE A 17 -13.32 -27.17 -10.56
N ALA A 18 -12.78 -27.48 -9.39
CA ALA A 18 -13.21 -28.65 -8.62
C ALA A 18 -14.66 -28.52 -8.11
N SER A 19 -15.19 -27.30 -7.96
CA SER A 19 -16.59 -27.03 -7.59
C SER A 19 -17.57 -27.00 -8.78
N GLY A 20 -17.07 -27.20 -10.02
CA GLY A 20 -17.90 -27.30 -11.23
C GLY A 20 -17.89 -26.06 -12.13
N VAL A 21 -17.13 -25.03 -11.81
CA VAL A 21 -16.87 -23.92 -12.74
C VAL A 21 -15.99 -24.43 -13.88
N THR A 22 -16.29 -24.06 -15.13
CA THR A 22 -15.47 -24.47 -16.27
C THR A 22 -14.50 -23.37 -16.67
N PRO A 23 -13.28 -23.71 -17.14
CA PRO A 23 -12.32 -22.72 -17.64
C PRO A 23 -12.90 -21.86 -18.75
N GLU A 24 -13.69 -22.44 -19.66
CA GLU A 24 -14.33 -21.75 -20.76
C GLU A 24 -15.39 -20.74 -20.25
N GLY A 25 -16.17 -21.12 -19.24
CA GLY A 25 -17.17 -20.23 -18.61
C GLY A 25 -16.53 -19.04 -17.90
N LEU A 26 -15.38 -19.29 -17.22
CA LEU A 26 -14.62 -18.24 -16.56
C LEU A 26 -14.07 -17.24 -17.60
N MET A 27 -13.42 -17.75 -18.65
CA MET A 27 -12.86 -16.95 -19.75
C MET A 27 -13.94 -16.15 -20.49
N GLU A 28 -15.11 -16.73 -20.72
CA GLU A 28 -16.25 -16.03 -21.33
C GLU A 28 -16.72 -14.86 -20.45
N THR A 29 -16.79 -15.07 -19.13
CA THR A 29 -17.17 -14.01 -18.18
C THR A 29 -16.12 -12.92 -18.10
N ALA A 30 -14.83 -13.29 -18.05
CA ALA A 30 -13.69 -12.38 -18.01
C ALA A 30 -13.64 -11.49 -19.27
N GLY A 31 -13.61 -12.09 -20.46
CA GLY A 31 -13.52 -11.35 -21.71
C GLY A 31 -14.75 -10.47 -21.97
N ARG A 32 -15.95 -10.93 -21.61
CA ARG A 32 -17.17 -10.09 -21.64
C ARG A 32 -17.06 -8.89 -20.70
N GLY A 33 -16.51 -9.08 -19.49
CA GLY A 33 -16.27 -8.00 -18.54
C GLY A 33 -15.30 -6.97 -19.10
N VAL A 34 -14.20 -7.42 -19.73
CA VAL A 34 -13.24 -6.55 -20.43
C VAL A 34 -13.96 -5.73 -21.51
N ALA A 35 -14.75 -6.37 -22.38
CA ALA A 35 -15.47 -5.67 -23.44
C ALA A 35 -16.42 -4.60 -22.90
N GLN A 36 -17.14 -4.89 -21.83
CA GLN A 36 -18.06 -3.93 -21.17
C GLN A 36 -17.29 -2.75 -20.56
N ALA A 37 -16.15 -3.00 -19.92
CA ALA A 37 -15.31 -1.96 -19.32
C ALA A 37 -14.74 -1.03 -20.41
N VAL A 38 -14.27 -1.57 -21.53
CA VAL A 38 -13.79 -0.82 -22.70
C VAL A 38 -14.92 0.01 -23.31
N ALA A 39 -16.05 -0.61 -23.65
CA ALA A 39 -17.20 0.07 -24.24
C ALA A 39 -17.73 1.21 -23.35
N THR A 40 -17.67 1.04 -22.02
CA THR A 40 -18.08 2.07 -21.07
C THR A 40 -17.15 3.29 -21.13
N ARG A 41 -15.85 3.08 -21.26
CA ARG A 41 -14.85 4.14 -21.35
C ARG A 41 -14.84 4.85 -22.70
N LEU A 42 -15.20 4.16 -23.77
CA LEU A 42 -15.29 4.70 -25.12
C LEU A 42 -16.65 5.36 -25.46
N ARG A 43 -17.59 5.43 -24.53
CA ARG A 43 -18.93 6.03 -24.76
C ARG A 43 -18.79 7.45 -25.31
N GLY A 44 -19.38 7.67 -26.49
CA GLY A 44 -19.40 8.97 -27.17
C GLY A 44 -18.29 9.14 -28.22
N ALA A 45 -17.40 8.17 -28.41
CA ALA A 45 -16.47 8.17 -29.53
C ALA A 45 -17.23 7.91 -30.85
N PRO A 46 -16.97 8.69 -31.93
CA PRO A 46 -17.73 8.61 -33.19
C PRO A 46 -17.47 7.32 -34.00
N ALA A 47 -16.28 6.72 -33.87
CA ALA A 47 -15.92 5.41 -34.41
C ALA A 47 -15.06 4.74 -33.34
N GLN A 48 -15.55 3.67 -32.73
CA GLN A 48 -14.81 2.96 -31.68
C GLN A 48 -13.85 1.98 -32.34
N ARG A 49 -12.64 2.45 -32.65
CA ARG A 49 -11.57 1.62 -33.18
C ARG A 49 -10.80 0.97 -32.07
N VAL A 50 -10.85 -0.34 -32.01
CA VAL A 50 -10.17 -1.12 -30.97
C VAL A 50 -9.16 -2.07 -31.58
N VAL A 51 -7.92 -1.97 -31.13
CA VAL A 51 -6.83 -2.89 -31.46
C VAL A 51 -6.63 -3.86 -30.31
N VAL A 52 -6.58 -5.16 -30.60
CA VAL A 52 -6.37 -6.20 -29.59
C VAL A 52 -5.11 -6.99 -29.90
N LEU A 53 -4.11 -6.93 -29.01
CA LEU A 53 -2.90 -7.75 -29.10
C LEU A 53 -3.11 -9.05 -28.33
N VAL A 54 -2.98 -10.17 -29.02
CA VAL A 54 -3.30 -11.50 -28.52
C VAL A 54 -2.06 -12.38 -28.43
N GLY A 55 -1.75 -12.86 -27.21
CA GLY A 55 -0.68 -13.80 -26.96
C GLY A 55 -1.12 -15.28 -27.01
N PRO A 56 -0.20 -16.22 -26.71
CA PRO A 56 -0.44 -17.65 -26.87
C PRO A 56 -1.29 -18.29 -25.77
N GLY A 57 -1.35 -17.67 -24.58
CA GLY A 57 -1.96 -18.26 -23.36
C GLY A 57 -3.45 -17.94 -23.18
N ASN A 58 -3.93 -18.16 -21.93
CA ASN A 58 -5.31 -17.85 -21.52
C ASN A 58 -5.62 -16.37 -21.61
N ASN A 59 -4.66 -15.50 -21.25
CA ASN A 59 -4.82 -14.05 -21.39
C ASN A 59 -5.17 -13.63 -22.83
N GLY A 60 -4.50 -14.26 -23.82
CA GLY A 60 -4.89 -14.09 -25.22
C GLY A 60 -6.30 -14.65 -25.53
N GLY A 61 -6.73 -15.71 -24.83
CA GLY A 61 -8.10 -16.23 -24.92
C GLY A 61 -9.12 -15.21 -24.42
N ASP A 62 -8.85 -14.57 -23.27
CA ASP A 62 -9.70 -13.49 -22.73
C ASP A 62 -9.77 -12.30 -23.70
N GLY A 63 -8.64 -11.96 -24.34
CA GLY A 63 -8.57 -10.94 -25.40
C GLY A 63 -9.42 -11.28 -26.63
N LEU A 64 -9.43 -12.55 -27.08
CA LEU A 64 -10.28 -13.00 -28.19
C LEU A 64 -11.77 -12.92 -27.84
N VAL A 65 -12.16 -13.32 -26.63
CA VAL A 65 -13.52 -13.18 -26.15
C VAL A 65 -13.92 -11.71 -26.06
N ALA A 66 -13.04 -10.85 -25.53
CA ALA A 66 -13.28 -9.41 -25.48
C ALA A 66 -13.45 -8.80 -26.86
N ALA A 67 -12.60 -9.14 -27.83
CA ALA A 67 -12.68 -8.70 -29.23
C ALA A 67 -14.04 -9.07 -29.84
N ARG A 68 -14.51 -10.29 -29.62
CA ARG A 68 -15.81 -10.78 -30.11
C ARG A 68 -16.97 -9.97 -29.55
N HIS A 69 -16.98 -9.74 -28.25
CA HIS A 69 -18.06 -8.93 -27.64
C HIS A 69 -18.02 -7.48 -28.07
N LEU A 70 -16.85 -6.87 -28.23
CA LEU A 70 -16.72 -5.50 -28.72
C LEU A 70 -17.25 -5.35 -30.14
N TYR A 71 -16.92 -6.31 -31.03
CA TYR A 71 -17.46 -6.36 -32.38
C TYR A 71 -18.99 -6.48 -32.36
N ASP A 72 -19.54 -7.41 -31.54
CA ASP A 72 -20.98 -7.60 -31.40
C ASP A 72 -21.69 -6.35 -30.82
N MET A 73 -20.97 -5.47 -30.10
CA MET A 73 -21.43 -4.16 -29.63
C MET A 73 -21.31 -3.05 -30.69
N GLY A 74 -20.71 -3.33 -31.86
CA GLY A 74 -20.61 -2.40 -32.98
C GLY A 74 -19.29 -1.63 -33.04
N ALA A 75 -18.24 -2.04 -32.32
CA ALA A 75 -16.90 -1.47 -32.46
C ALA A 75 -16.22 -1.98 -33.74
N GLU A 76 -15.35 -1.15 -34.32
CA GLU A 76 -14.41 -1.55 -35.37
C GLU A 76 -13.21 -2.22 -34.69
N VAL A 77 -13.15 -3.55 -34.73
CA VAL A 77 -12.15 -4.35 -34.00
C VAL A 77 -11.12 -4.94 -34.96
N ARG A 78 -9.85 -4.76 -34.64
CA ARG A 78 -8.73 -5.41 -35.32
C ARG A 78 -7.91 -6.22 -34.31
N VAL A 79 -7.68 -7.50 -34.60
CA VAL A 79 -6.98 -8.44 -33.74
C VAL A 79 -5.63 -8.81 -34.32
N TYR A 80 -4.57 -8.67 -33.55
CA TYR A 80 -3.22 -9.07 -33.90
C TYR A 80 -2.79 -10.28 -33.08
N LEU A 81 -2.61 -11.42 -33.73
CA LEU A 81 -2.05 -12.63 -33.14
C LEU A 81 -0.54 -12.57 -33.20
N LEU A 82 0.12 -12.47 -32.03
CA LEU A 82 1.59 -12.42 -31.95
C LEU A 82 2.24 -13.80 -32.13
N THR A 83 1.48 -14.85 -31.99
CA THR A 83 1.89 -16.23 -32.24
C THR A 83 0.73 -17.01 -32.83
N PRO A 84 1.00 -18.03 -33.65
CA PRO A 84 -0.04 -18.96 -34.10
C PRO A 84 -0.76 -19.59 -32.93
N ARG A 85 -2.08 -19.66 -33.00
CA ARG A 85 -2.92 -20.36 -32.02
C ARG A 85 -3.37 -21.71 -32.59
N ALA A 86 -3.78 -22.64 -31.70
CA ALA A 86 -4.25 -23.94 -32.10
C ALA A 86 -5.40 -23.85 -33.12
N VAL A 87 -5.42 -24.72 -34.11
CA VAL A 87 -6.43 -24.72 -35.18
C VAL A 87 -7.85 -24.98 -34.61
N ASP A 88 -7.93 -25.67 -33.50
CA ASP A 88 -9.15 -26.00 -32.77
C ASP A 88 -9.49 -25.02 -31.65
N ASP A 89 -8.76 -23.90 -31.50
CA ASP A 89 -9.07 -22.84 -30.53
C ASP A 89 -10.50 -22.32 -30.76
N ALA A 90 -11.37 -22.61 -29.79
CA ALA A 90 -12.80 -22.31 -29.89
C ALA A 90 -13.07 -20.80 -29.96
N ASN A 91 -12.29 -19.99 -29.22
CA ASN A 91 -12.48 -18.53 -29.20
C ASN A 91 -12.03 -17.89 -30.52
N LEU A 92 -10.93 -18.38 -31.10
CA LEU A 92 -10.48 -17.92 -32.41
C LEU A 92 -11.46 -18.34 -33.52
N ARG A 93 -12.02 -19.55 -33.47
CA ARG A 93 -13.07 -19.97 -34.41
C ARG A 93 -14.31 -19.11 -34.31
N ALA A 94 -14.82 -18.88 -33.10
CA ALA A 94 -15.97 -18.04 -32.88
C ALA A 94 -15.75 -16.60 -33.37
N LEU A 95 -14.52 -16.09 -33.31
CA LEU A 95 -14.17 -14.79 -33.83
C LEU A 95 -14.14 -14.77 -35.37
N ARG A 96 -13.62 -15.83 -36.02
CA ARG A 96 -13.57 -15.99 -37.49
C ARG A 96 -14.94 -16.20 -38.15
N GLU A 97 -15.99 -16.49 -37.38
CA GLU A 97 -17.37 -16.54 -37.86
C GLU A 97 -17.97 -15.15 -38.16
N ARG A 98 -17.24 -14.09 -37.87
CA ARG A 98 -17.63 -12.69 -38.11
C ARG A 98 -16.96 -12.17 -39.37
N ASP A 99 -17.75 -11.99 -40.44
CA ASP A 99 -17.26 -11.78 -41.79
C ASP A 99 -16.35 -10.55 -41.99
N ASP A 100 -16.58 -9.47 -41.22
CA ASP A 100 -15.86 -8.18 -41.37
C ASP A 100 -14.84 -7.94 -40.26
N LEU A 101 -14.56 -8.93 -39.39
CA LEU A 101 -13.57 -8.77 -38.31
C LEU A 101 -12.16 -9.11 -38.82
N ASP A 102 -11.28 -8.13 -38.74
CA ASP A 102 -9.89 -8.26 -39.24
C ASP A 102 -8.99 -8.95 -38.22
N ILE A 103 -8.49 -10.13 -38.59
CA ILE A 103 -7.58 -10.94 -37.78
C ILE A 103 -6.27 -11.10 -38.54
N VAL A 104 -5.20 -10.52 -38.00
CA VAL A 104 -3.88 -10.50 -38.59
C VAL A 104 -2.94 -11.40 -37.78
N GLU A 105 -2.35 -12.40 -38.42
CA GLU A 105 -1.19 -13.12 -37.87
C GLU A 105 0.05 -12.24 -38.10
N LEU A 106 0.57 -11.69 -37.00
CA LEU A 106 1.64 -10.70 -37.08
C LEU A 106 3.00 -11.37 -37.23
N ASP A 107 3.79 -10.82 -38.17
CA ASP A 107 5.20 -11.13 -38.33
C ASP A 107 6.02 -9.95 -37.80
N GLU A 108 7.16 -10.22 -37.16
CA GLU A 108 8.03 -9.17 -36.60
C GLU A 108 8.43 -8.12 -37.66
N ALA A 109 8.65 -8.56 -38.93
CA ALA A 109 8.96 -7.66 -40.02
C ALA A 109 7.82 -6.70 -40.40
N LYS A 110 6.58 -7.01 -40.01
CA LYS A 110 5.38 -6.24 -40.35
C LYS A 110 4.92 -5.30 -39.23
N ILE A 111 5.52 -5.37 -38.05
CA ILE A 111 5.13 -4.55 -36.90
C ILE A 111 5.12 -3.06 -37.26
N ALA A 112 6.20 -2.56 -37.86
CA ALA A 112 6.32 -1.14 -38.22
C ALA A 112 5.34 -0.68 -39.31
N SER A 113 4.93 -1.58 -40.23
CA SER A 113 4.05 -1.24 -41.37
C SER A 113 2.57 -1.55 -41.12
N GLU A 114 2.26 -2.56 -40.28
CA GLU A 114 0.89 -3.02 -40.06
C GLU A 114 0.37 -2.66 -38.66
N LEU A 115 1.15 -2.88 -37.59
CA LEU A 115 0.69 -2.65 -36.23
C LEU A 115 0.85 -1.18 -35.78
N ALA A 116 2.04 -0.59 -35.97
CA ALA A 116 2.32 0.73 -35.43
C ALA A 116 1.37 1.84 -35.93
N PRO A 117 0.94 1.89 -37.21
CA PRO A 117 -0.05 2.85 -37.67
C PRO A 117 -1.42 2.65 -37.00
N GLU A 118 -1.85 1.41 -36.78
CA GLU A 118 -3.14 1.12 -36.17
C GLU A 118 -3.15 1.51 -34.70
N VAL A 119 -2.09 1.23 -33.95
CA VAL A 119 -1.91 1.67 -32.55
C VAL A 119 -2.03 3.19 -32.43
N GLN A 120 -1.48 3.97 -33.40
CA GLN A 120 -1.56 5.44 -33.38
C GLN A 120 -2.96 5.99 -33.65
N HIS A 121 -3.83 5.22 -34.33
CA HIS A 121 -5.17 5.65 -34.73
C HIS A 121 -6.29 4.98 -33.95
N ALA A 122 -5.98 4.01 -33.09
CA ALA A 122 -6.95 3.35 -32.24
C ALA A 122 -7.48 4.29 -31.15
N ASP A 123 -8.78 4.17 -30.84
CA ASP A 123 -9.40 4.82 -29.67
C ASP A 123 -9.08 4.04 -28.38
N ALA A 124 -8.94 2.70 -28.50
CA ALA A 124 -8.46 1.84 -27.44
C ALA A 124 -7.56 0.72 -27.95
N ILE A 125 -6.58 0.36 -27.14
CA ILE A 125 -5.71 -0.79 -27.37
C ILE A 125 -5.84 -1.73 -26.18
N ILE A 126 -6.00 -3.02 -26.45
CA ILE A 126 -6.11 -4.07 -25.44
C ILE A 126 -4.83 -4.91 -25.49
N ASP A 127 -4.05 -4.83 -24.42
CA ASP A 127 -2.91 -5.72 -24.17
C ASP A 127 -3.42 -7.01 -23.53
N ALA A 128 -3.57 -8.05 -24.33
CA ALA A 128 -3.92 -9.41 -23.93
C ALA A 128 -2.79 -10.40 -24.31
N VAL A 129 -1.53 -9.96 -24.20
CA VAL A 129 -0.39 -10.77 -24.64
C VAL A 129 0.02 -11.75 -23.54
N LEU A 130 0.33 -11.29 -22.33
CA LEU A 130 0.76 -12.13 -21.21
C LEU A 130 -0.01 -11.75 -19.94
N GLY A 131 -0.41 -12.75 -19.15
CA GLY A 131 -0.99 -12.62 -17.81
C GLY A 131 -0.06 -13.16 -16.73
N ILE A 132 -0.60 -13.84 -15.69
CA ILE A 132 0.13 -14.38 -14.52
C ILE A 132 1.14 -15.50 -14.84
N GLY A 133 1.53 -15.69 -16.08
CA GLY A 133 2.61 -16.61 -16.48
C GLY A 133 3.95 -16.14 -15.89
N ARG A 134 4.83 -17.10 -15.52
CA ARG A 134 6.18 -16.75 -15.02
C ARG A 134 6.93 -15.91 -16.05
N GLY A 135 7.41 -14.76 -15.59
CA GLY A 135 8.14 -13.78 -16.39
C GLY A 135 9.39 -14.38 -17.02
N ARG A 136 9.33 -14.58 -18.32
CA ARG A 136 10.53 -14.69 -19.15
C ARG A 136 10.80 -13.29 -19.70
N PRO A 137 12.06 -12.93 -19.95
CA PRO A 137 12.35 -11.69 -20.66
C PRO A 137 11.53 -11.61 -21.97
N LEU A 138 10.99 -10.45 -22.26
CA LEU A 138 10.28 -10.20 -23.50
C LEU A 138 11.31 -10.07 -24.63
N GLU A 139 11.18 -10.89 -25.65
CA GLU A 139 12.10 -10.92 -26.80
C GLU A 139 11.34 -11.04 -28.12
N GLY A 140 12.00 -10.69 -29.22
CA GLY A 140 11.47 -10.85 -30.58
C GLY A 140 10.14 -10.14 -30.77
N ILE A 141 9.18 -10.83 -31.38
CA ILE A 141 7.88 -10.24 -31.73
C ILE A 141 7.13 -9.65 -30.53
N PHE A 142 7.27 -10.23 -29.31
CA PHE A 142 6.61 -9.71 -28.12
C PHE A 142 7.17 -8.35 -27.72
N ALA A 143 8.48 -8.24 -27.60
CA ALA A 143 9.16 -6.98 -27.30
C ALA A 143 8.83 -5.91 -28.34
N ALA A 144 9.00 -6.24 -29.62
CA ALA A 144 8.78 -5.30 -30.71
C ALA A 144 7.32 -4.84 -30.81
N ALA A 145 6.34 -5.71 -30.57
CA ALA A 145 4.93 -5.33 -30.57
C ALA A 145 4.56 -4.44 -29.37
N LEU A 146 5.03 -4.78 -28.17
CA LEU A 146 4.75 -4.00 -26.97
C LEU A 146 5.43 -2.63 -26.98
N ASP A 147 6.62 -2.50 -27.60
CA ASP A 147 7.30 -1.21 -27.80
C ASP A 147 6.45 -0.22 -28.62
N THR A 148 5.60 -0.72 -29.55
CA THR A 148 4.71 0.17 -30.32
C THR A 148 3.68 0.85 -29.44
N LEU A 149 3.30 0.25 -28.30
CA LEU A 149 2.31 0.77 -27.38
C LEU A 149 2.76 2.07 -26.69
N THR A 150 4.05 2.35 -26.66
CA THR A 150 4.59 3.63 -26.15
C THR A 150 4.20 4.83 -27.04
N GLN A 151 3.71 4.58 -28.26
CA GLN A 151 3.32 5.60 -29.22
C GLN A 151 1.81 5.77 -29.34
N GLN A 152 1.02 5.05 -28.52
CA GLN A 152 -0.45 5.14 -28.55
C GLN A 152 -0.93 6.56 -28.20
N ARG A 153 -2.12 6.87 -28.72
CA ARG A 153 -2.86 8.10 -28.40
C ARG A 153 -4.21 7.79 -27.75
N GLY A 154 -4.72 6.60 -28.01
CA GLY A 154 -5.92 6.06 -27.40
C GLY A 154 -5.64 5.44 -26.05
N LEU A 155 -6.70 4.95 -25.41
CA LEU A 155 -6.66 4.33 -24.09
C LEU A 155 -5.97 2.95 -24.17
N LEU A 156 -4.95 2.72 -23.38
CA LEU A 156 -4.30 1.42 -23.25
C LEU A 156 -4.86 0.65 -22.06
N LEU A 157 -5.49 -0.49 -22.34
CA LEU A 157 -6.03 -1.37 -21.32
C LEU A 157 -5.26 -2.69 -21.29
N ALA A 158 -4.78 -3.06 -20.10
CA ALA A 158 -4.15 -4.36 -19.86
C ALA A 158 -5.18 -5.37 -19.36
N VAL A 159 -5.16 -6.56 -19.93
CA VAL A 159 -5.98 -7.70 -19.49
C VAL A 159 -5.21 -8.48 -18.44
N ASP A 160 -5.76 -8.55 -17.26
CA ASP A 160 -5.23 -9.16 -16.04
C ASP A 160 -3.99 -8.46 -15.48
N LEU A 161 -2.96 -8.24 -16.28
CA LEU A 161 -1.70 -7.56 -15.97
C LEU A 161 -1.16 -6.87 -17.22
N PRO A 162 -0.48 -5.72 -17.12
CA PRO A 162 0.39 -5.25 -18.20
C PRO A 162 1.40 -6.32 -18.57
N SER A 163 1.53 -6.62 -19.86
CA SER A 163 2.44 -7.68 -20.33
C SER A 163 3.89 -7.37 -19.99
N GLY A 164 4.53 -8.28 -19.27
CA GLY A 164 5.90 -8.07 -18.75
C GLY A 164 5.97 -7.58 -17.30
N LEU A 165 4.83 -7.40 -16.62
CA LEU A 165 4.78 -7.15 -15.18
C LEU A 165 4.73 -8.48 -14.42
N ASP A 166 5.59 -8.63 -13.42
CA ASP A 166 5.59 -9.78 -12.52
C ASP A 166 4.47 -9.66 -11.47
N ALA A 167 3.56 -10.63 -11.46
CA ALA A 167 2.35 -10.62 -10.65
C ALA A 167 2.60 -10.60 -9.13
N ASP A 168 3.76 -11.08 -8.69
CA ASP A 168 4.08 -11.25 -7.27
C ASP A 168 4.95 -10.13 -6.72
N THR A 169 5.93 -9.69 -7.51
CA THR A 169 6.95 -8.72 -7.06
C THR A 169 6.75 -7.30 -7.57
N GLY A 170 5.96 -7.14 -8.64
CA GLY A 170 5.83 -5.86 -9.34
C GLY A 170 7.09 -5.48 -10.14
N ALA A 171 8.03 -6.39 -10.34
CA ALA A 171 9.11 -6.17 -11.27
C ALA A 171 8.57 -6.03 -12.70
N VAL A 172 9.18 -5.17 -13.51
CA VAL A 172 8.74 -4.92 -14.89
C VAL A 172 9.87 -5.21 -15.87
N ASP A 173 9.50 -5.82 -16.98
CA ASP A 173 10.39 -5.97 -18.12
C ASP A 173 10.60 -4.60 -18.78
N PRO A 174 11.77 -4.32 -19.40
CA PRO A 174 12.01 -3.06 -20.11
C PRO A 174 10.96 -2.73 -21.22
N HIS A 175 10.32 -3.76 -21.79
CA HIS A 175 9.28 -3.63 -22.82
C HIS A 175 7.85 -3.64 -22.25
N CYS A 176 7.70 -3.65 -20.92
CA CYS A 176 6.38 -3.61 -20.28
C CYS A 176 5.70 -2.27 -20.54
N PRO A 177 4.50 -2.23 -21.17
CA PRO A 177 3.80 -0.98 -21.42
C PRO A 177 3.25 -0.39 -20.11
N ALA A 178 3.11 0.94 -20.08
CA ALA A 178 2.38 1.61 -19.02
C ALA A 178 0.90 1.73 -19.43
N ALA A 179 0.05 0.88 -18.86
CA ALA A 179 -1.39 0.91 -19.13
C ALA A 179 -2.06 2.11 -18.46
N ASP A 180 -3.13 2.61 -19.06
CA ASP A 180 -4.02 3.59 -18.42
C ASP A 180 -4.95 2.87 -17.43
N VAL A 181 -5.34 1.64 -17.77
CA VAL A 181 -6.23 0.81 -16.95
C VAL A 181 -5.78 -0.65 -17.00
N THR A 182 -5.75 -1.31 -15.85
CA THR A 182 -5.60 -2.77 -15.78
C THR A 182 -6.91 -3.40 -15.30
N LEU A 183 -7.48 -4.27 -16.13
CA LEU A 183 -8.69 -5.03 -15.86
C LEU A 183 -8.28 -6.42 -15.35
N THR A 184 -8.18 -6.58 -14.04
CA THR A 184 -7.71 -7.82 -13.41
C THR A 184 -8.88 -8.68 -12.92
N PHE A 185 -8.70 -10.00 -12.85
CA PHE A 185 -9.80 -10.94 -12.68
C PHE A 185 -9.91 -11.52 -11.26
N GLY A 186 -11.10 -11.48 -10.68
CA GLY A 186 -11.46 -12.06 -9.40
C GLY A 186 -10.78 -11.41 -8.21
N TYR A 187 -9.46 -11.52 -8.13
CA TYR A 187 -8.63 -10.86 -7.12
C TYR A 187 -7.51 -10.07 -7.78
N SER A 188 -7.17 -8.92 -7.18
CA SER A 188 -6.05 -8.13 -7.67
C SER A 188 -4.72 -8.80 -7.33
N LYS A 189 -3.76 -8.75 -8.27
CA LYS A 189 -2.45 -9.34 -8.11
C LYS A 189 -1.54 -8.38 -7.35
N LEU A 190 -0.71 -8.95 -6.49
CA LEU A 190 0.19 -8.21 -5.61
C LEU A 190 1.07 -7.22 -6.38
N GLY A 191 1.65 -7.67 -7.49
CA GLY A 191 2.56 -6.87 -8.32
C GLY A 191 1.95 -5.62 -8.93
N LEU A 192 0.61 -5.58 -9.12
CA LEU A 192 -0.09 -4.37 -9.59
C LEU A 192 -0.03 -3.22 -8.58
N HIS A 193 0.25 -3.53 -7.31
CA HIS A 193 0.26 -2.58 -6.21
C HIS A 193 1.65 -2.37 -5.61
N LEU A 194 2.70 -2.92 -6.22
CA LEU A 194 4.09 -2.76 -5.81
C LEU A 194 4.89 -2.01 -6.88
N LEU A 195 5.72 -1.07 -6.47
CA LEU A 195 6.62 -0.39 -7.40
C LEU A 195 7.77 -1.32 -7.84
N PRO A 196 8.18 -1.27 -9.12
CA PRO A 196 7.74 -0.33 -10.18
C PRO A 196 6.41 -0.69 -10.86
N GLY A 197 5.88 -1.90 -10.70
CA GLY A 197 4.67 -2.40 -11.37
C GLY A 197 3.46 -1.48 -11.21
N ALA A 198 3.24 -0.91 -10.01
CA ALA A 198 2.15 0.02 -9.76
C ALA A 198 2.17 1.27 -10.67
N SER A 199 3.36 1.69 -11.16
CA SER A 199 3.47 2.80 -12.10
C SER A 199 3.15 2.40 -13.55
N HIS A 200 3.04 1.10 -13.84
CA HIS A 200 2.65 0.55 -15.14
C HIS A 200 1.20 0.06 -15.17
N ALA A 201 0.58 -0.14 -14.00
CA ALA A 201 -0.75 -0.71 -13.90
C ALA A 201 -1.89 0.28 -14.22
N GLY A 202 -1.64 1.58 -14.11
CA GLY A 202 -2.70 2.60 -14.23
C GLY A 202 -3.80 2.44 -13.20
N GLU A 203 -5.04 2.73 -13.57
CA GLU A 203 -6.22 2.43 -12.75
C GLU A 203 -6.45 0.91 -12.71
N VAL A 204 -6.45 0.32 -11.52
CA VAL A 204 -6.69 -1.13 -11.37
C VAL A 204 -8.15 -1.38 -11.04
N GLU A 205 -8.87 -2.03 -11.96
CA GLU A 205 -10.25 -2.48 -11.78
C GLU A 205 -10.31 -4.00 -11.66
N VAL A 206 -10.91 -4.49 -10.58
CA VAL A 206 -11.12 -5.94 -10.38
C VAL A 206 -12.46 -6.33 -10.98
N LEU A 207 -12.44 -7.14 -12.02
CA LEU A 207 -13.65 -7.69 -12.63
C LEU A 207 -14.10 -8.95 -11.90
N ASP A 208 -15.37 -8.98 -11.51
CA ASP A 208 -15.99 -10.19 -10.99
C ASP A 208 -16.18 -11.20 -12.14
N ILE A 209 -15.55 -12.35 -12.00
CA ILE A 209 -15.63 -13.45 -12.96
C ILE A 209 -16.46 -14.63 -12.45
N GLY A 210 -17.17 -14.47 -11.33
CA GLY A 210 -18.06 -15.48 -10.75
C GLY A 210 -17.35 -16.49 -9.84
N LEU A 211 -16.21 -16.11 -9.24
CA LEU A 211 -15.55 -16.91 -8.21
C LEU A 211 -16.31 -16.82 -6.89
N ASP A 212 -16.45 -17.94 -6.18
CA ASP A 212 -16.99 -17.92 -4.83
C ASP A 212 -16.05 -17.13 -3.89
N PRO A 213 -16.54 -16.06 -3.23
CA PRO A 213 -15.74 -15.28 -2.28
C PRO A 213 -15.14 -16.10 -1.14
N ALA A 214 -15.73 -17.26 -0.79
CA ALA A 214 -15.20 -18.17 0.22
C ALA A 214 -13.83 -18.74 -0.15
N LEU A 215 -13.51 -18.85 -1.45
CA LEU A 215 -12.20 -19.34 -1.92
C LEU A 215 -11.04 -18.40 -1.58
N GLY A 216 -11.32 -17.16 -1.29
CA GLY A 216 -10.33 -16.18 -0.84
C GLY A 216 -10.31 -15.97 0.68
N ALA A 217 -10.98 -16.80 1.49
CA ALA A 217 -11.08 -16.59 2.94
C ALA A 217 -9.70 -16.51 3.62
N ASP A 218 -8.77 -17.37 3.21
CA ASP A 218 -7.43 -17.51 3.79
C ASP A 218 -6.39 -16.51 3.24
N ILE A 219 -6.81 -15.52 2.46
CA ILE A 219 -5.92 -14.46 1.96
C ILE A 219 -5.74 -13.40 3.05
N ASP A 220 -4.51 -13.29 3.55
CA ASP A 220 -4.13 -12.41 4.66
C ASP A 220 -3.49 -11.08 4.20
N THR A 221 -3.31 -10.89 2.89
CA THR A 221 -2.74 -9.66 2.32
C THR A 221 -3.83 -8.81 1.70
N GLU A 222 -3.89 -7.54 2.11
CA GLU A 222 -4.87 -6.59 1.61
C GLU A 222 -4.23 -5.24 1.27
N ILE A 223 -4.76 -4.56 0.26
CA ILE A 223 -4.49 -3.14 0.06
C ILE A 223 -5.52 -2.32 0.84
N MET A 224 -5.06 -1.26 1.49
CA MET A 224 -5.92 -0.33 2.22
C MET A 224 -6.81 0.43 1.22
N THR A 225 -8.12 0.31 1.34
CA THR A 225 -9.08 1.08 0.55
C THR A 225 -9.72 2.18 1.42
N ALA A 226 -10.39 3.14 0.79
CA ALA A 226 -11.17 4.15 1.52
C ALA A 226 -12.25 3.51 2.40
N ASP A 227 -12.89 2.44 1.91
CA ASP A 227 -13.93 1.72 2.66
C ASP A 227 -13.35 0.99 3.88
N TRP A 228 -12.19 0.34 3.70
CA TRP A 228 -11.45 -0.24 4.82
C TRP A 228 -11.10 0.83 5.86
N ALA A 229 -10.50 1.94 5.43
CA ALA A 229 -10.10 3.02 6.32
C ALA A 229 -11.31 3.66 7.04
N ARG A 230 -12.45 3.78 6.35
CA ARG A 230 -13.71 4.26 6.94
C ARG A 230 -14.22 3.33 8.02
N SER A 231 -14.19 2.01 7.77
CA SER A 231 -14.62 1.00 8.75
C SER A 231 -13.74 0.97 10.00
N ALA A 232 -12.46 1.29 9.85
CA ALA A 232 -11.49 1.36 10.96
C ALA A 232 -11.55 2.69 11.75
N LEU A 233 -12.22 3.74 11.24
CA LEU A 233 -12.31 5.02 11.93
C LEU A 233 -13.09 4.91 13.24
N PRO A 234 -12.54 5.36 14.37
CA PRO A 234 -13.27 5.37 15.62
C PRO A 234 -14.48 6.30 15.58
N GLY A 235 -15.57 5.85 16.20
CA GLY A 235 -16.80 6.63 16.33
C GLY A 235 -16.59 7.90 17.17
N ARG A 236 -17.37 8.94 16.89
CA ARG A 236 -17.36 10.22 17.64
C ARG A 236 -18.76 10.53 18.17
N PRO A 237 -19.18 9.90 19.30
CA PRO A 237 -20.50 10.15 19.91
C PRO A 237 -20.67 11.62 20.30
N LEU A 238 -21.88 12.17 20.14
CA LEU A 238 -22.17 13.55 20.51
C LEU A 238 -21.97 13.80 22.02
N ASN A 239 -22.30 12.82 22.87
CA ASN A 239 -22.06 12.90 24.30
C ASN A 239 -20.65 12.36 24.61
N SER A 240 -19.62 13.18 24.41
CA SER A 240 -18.22 12.84 24.61
C SER A 240 -17.49 13.89 25.40
N ASN A 241 -16.41 13.49 26.06
CA ASN A 241 -15.47 14.37 26.76
C ASN A 241 -14.03 13.95 26.42
N LYS A 242 -13.02 14.70 26.89
CA LYS A 242 -11.62 14.41 26.62
C LYS A 242 -11.17 13.01 27.06
N GLY A 243 -11.76 12.42 28.09
CA GLY A 243 -11.47 11.06 28.56
C GLY A 243 -12.02 9.97 27.63
N THR A 244 -13.03 10.29 26.80
CA THR A 244 -13.62 9.35 25.84
C THR A 244 -12.65 8.95 24.72
N PHE A 245 -11.69 9.83 24.39
CA PHE A 245 -10.80 9.65 23.25
C PHE A 245 -9.35 9.35 23.65
N GLY A 246 -9.18 8.89 24.90
CA GLY A 246 -7.92 8.40 25.42
C GLY A 246 -6.87 9.46 25.76
N ARG A 247 -5.87 8.99 26.50
CA ARG A 247 -4.75 9.76 27.01
C ARG A 247 -3.45 9.18 26.51
N VAL A 248 -2.68 9.98 25.78
CA VAL A 248 -1.41 9.57 25.18
C VAL A 248 -0.26 10.19 25.96
N MET A 249 0.66 9.35 26.44
CA MET A 249 1.97 9.78 26.96
C MET A 249 2.97 9.74 25.82
N VAL A 250 3.66 10.85 25.57
CA VAL A 250 4.72 10.97 24.56
C VAL A 250 6.05 11.18 25.27
N VAL A 251 7.04 10.33 24.99
CA VAL A 251 8.43 10.47 25.45
C VAL A 251 9.30 10.69 24.22
N ALA A 252 9.61 11.94 23.95
CA ALA A 252 10.24 12.34 22.69
C ALA A 252 11.04 13.65 22.85
N GLY A 253 11.95 13.87 21.91
CA GLY A 253 12.72 15.10 21.80
C GLY A 253 13.98 15.14 22.68
N SER A 254 14.95 15.90 22.20
CA SER A 254 16.20 16.28 22.88
C SER A 254 16.55 17.71 22.50
N GLN A 255 17.63 18.25 23.04
CA GLN A 255 18.08 19.62 22.72
C GLN A 255 18.21 19.85 21.20
N SER A 256 18.68 18.84 20.45
CA SER A 256 18.86 18.93 18.99
C SER A 256 17.60 18.61 18.19
N TYR A 257 16.60 17.96 18.79
CA TYR A 257 15.42 17.46 18.11
C TYR A 257 14.11 17.84 18.80
N THR A 258 13.95 19.10 19.15
CA THR A 258 12.73 19.62 19.77
C THR A 258 11.51 19.50 18.86
N GLY A 259 11.71 19.62 17.54
CA GLY A 259 10.67 19.48 16.52
C GLY A 259 10.01 18.10 16.50
N ALA A 260 10.75 17.03 16.74
CA ALA A 260 10.20 15.66 16.79
C ALA A 260 9.13 15.52 17.88
N ALA A 261 9.39 16.05 19.09
CA ALA A 261 8.40 16.06 20.17
C ALA A 261 7.12 16.85 19.79
N THR A 262 7.29 18.01 19.13
CA THR A 262 6.18 18.81 18.64
C THR A 262 5.33 18.05 17.64
N LEU A 263 5.97 17.42 16.64
CA LEU A 263 5.30 16.72 15.55
C LEU A 263 4.57 15.45 16.03
N CYS A 264 5.15 14.70 16.97
CA CYS A 264 4.49 13.57 17.61
C CYS A 264 3.22 13.99 18.36
N CYS A 265 3.33 15.02 19.20
CA CYS A 265 2.18 15.53 19.94
C CYS A 265 1.09 16.05 18.99
N LEU A 266 1.48 16.77 17.94
CA LEU A 266 0.56 17.29 16.93
C LEU A 266 -0.13 16.15 16.16
N GLY A 267 0.62 15.12 15.75
CA GLY A 267 0.07 13.93 15.11
C GLY A 267 -1.00 13.25 15.96
N ALA A 268 -0.72 13.02 17.25
CA ALA A 268 -1.67 12.42 18.19
C ALA A 268 -2.94 13.27 18.39
N LEU A 269 -2.80 14.58 18.57
CA LEU A 269 -3.93 15.51 18.69
C LEU A 269 -4.79 15.51 17.42
N ARG A 270 -4.17 15.58 16.23
CA ARG A 270 -4.86 15.63 14.93
C ARG A 270 -5.51 14.31 14.53
N ALA A 271 -4.97 13.19 15.01
CA ALA A 271 -5.63 11.87 14.90
C ALA A 271 -6.82 11.72 15.86
N GLY A 272 -6.94 12.62 16.85
CA GLY A 272 -8.12 12.76 17.68
C GLY A 272 -7.97 12.28 19.12
N ALA A 273 -6.75 12.14 19.65
CA ALA A 273 -6.52 11.88 21.08
C ALA A 273 -7.21 12.93 21.98
N GLY A 274 -7.75 12.49 23.10
CA GLY A 274 -8.45 13.37 24.03
C GLY A 274 -7.54 14.19 24.94
N LEU A 275 -6.35 13.64 25.25
CA LEU A 275 -5.30 14.30 26.02
C LEU A 275 -3.94 13.79 25.54
N VAL A 276 -3.01 14.72 25.35
CA VAL A 276 -1.61 14.40 25.05
C VAL A 276 -0.73 15.03 26.13
N THR A 277 0.14 14.23 26.71
CA THR A 277 1.14 14.67 27.70
C THR A 277 2.53 14.36 27.17
N LEU A 278 3.39 15.36 27.11
CA LEU A 278 4.79 15.21 26.74
C LEU A 278 5.66 15.10 27.99
N ALA A 279 6.34 13.98 28.13
CA ALA A 279 7.43 13.79 29.09
C ALA A 279 8.75 14.10 28.39
N ALA A 280 9.39 15.18 28.75
CA ALA A 280 10.59 15.68 28.08
C ALA A 280 11.50 16.51 29.00
N LEU A 281 12.73 16.72 28.57
CA LEU A 281 13.70 17.60 29.21
C LEU A 281 13.17 19.03 29.31
N PRO A 282 13.61 19.83 30.31
CA PRO A 282 13.17 21.22 30.49
C PRO A 282 13.29 22.09 29.24
N SER A 283 14.39 21.94 28.50
CA SER A 283 14.64 22.68 27.25
C SER A 283 13.63 22.34 26.14
N VAL A 284 13.30 21.05 25.97
CA VAL A 284 12.30 20.57 25.00
C VAL A 284 10.90 21.04 25.40
N ARG A 285 10.55 20.89 26.69
CA ARG A 285 9.27 21.40 27.22
C ARG A 285 9.08 22.87 26.93
N ALA A 286 10.10 23.71 27.19
CA ALA A 286 10.02 25.14 26.96
C ALA A 286 9.76 25.47 25.49
N ALA A 287 10.39 24.76 24.56
CA ALA A 287 10.19 24.96 23.12
C ALA A 287 8.77 24.53 22.68
N VAL A 288 8.32 23.34 23.08
CA VAL A 288 7.03 22.78 22.66
C VAL A 288 5.86 23.57 23.24
N ALA A 289 5.97 24.06 24.49
CA ALA A 289 4.90 24.81 25.16
C ALA A 289 4.54 26.12 24.45
N THR A 290 5.45 26.68 23.67
CA THR A 290 5.17 27.89 22.87
C THR A 290 4.44 27.60 21.57
N LEU A 291 4.52 26.35 21.08
CA LEU A 291 3.96 25.93 19.79
C LEU A 291 2.63 25.17 19.94
N LEU A 292 2.48 24.40 21.04
CA LEU A 292 1.31 23.53 21.29
C LEU A 292 0.78 23.74 22.73
N PRO A 293 -0.03 24.76 22.97
CA PRO A 293 -0.60 25.03 24.30
C PRO A 293 -1.61 23.96 24.76
N GLU A 294 -2.06 23.08 23.86
CA GLU A 294 -3.00 21.98 24.17
C GLU A 294 -2.32 20.81 24.88
N VAL A 295 -0.99 20.73 24.86
CA VAL A 295 -0.21 19.63 25.44
C VAL A 295 0.05 19.89 26.92
N THR A 296 -0.10 18.86 27.74
CA THR A 296 0.36 18.88 29.14
C THR A 296 1.76 18.29 29.28
N TYR A 297 2.43 18.51 30.41
CA TYR A 297 3.86 18.20 30.51
C TYR A 297 4.24 17.45 31.78
N ILE A 298 5.16 16.50 31.62
CA ILE A 298 6.00 15.95 32.69
C ILE A 298 7.44 16.36 32.39
N THR A 299 8.05 17.09 33.32
CA THR A 299 9.46 17.49 33.16
C THR A 299 10.35 16.36 33.64
N LEU A 300 11.19 15.83 32.77
CA LEU A 300 12.15 14.79 33.08
C LEU A 300 13.35 15.39 33.85
N PRO A 301 13.89 14.68 34.85
CA PRO A 301 15.17 15.02 35.43
C PRO A 301 16.26 14.90 34.37
N GLU A 302 17.22 15.84 34.39
CA GLU A 302 18.33 15.87 33.44
C GLU A 302 19.67 16.05 34.13
N GLU A 303 20.71 15.47 33.53
CA GLU A 303 22.12 15.68 33.86
C GLU A 303 22.85 15.99 32.55
N ASP A 304 23.58 17.11 32.52
CA ASP A 304 24.36 17.56 31.34
C ASP A 304 23.53 17.58 30.01
N GLY A 305 22.24 17.92 30.08
CA GLY A 305 21.36 18.04 28.90
C GLY A 305 20.83 16.71 28.34
N VAL A 306 21.00 15.60 29.09
CA VAL A 306 20.45 14.29 28.78
C VAL A 306 19.58 13.75 29.92
N PRO A 307 18.69 12.78 29.68
CA PRO A 307 17.86 12.21 30.75
C PRO A 307 18.73 11.61 31.86
N ALA A 308 18.42 12.00 33.11
CA ALA A 308 19.06 11.45 34.29
C ALA A 308 18.65 10.00 34.57
N PRO A 309 19.38 9.23 35.38
CA PRO A 309 19.12 7.80 35.63
C PRO A 309 17.72 7.47 36.17
N ASP A 310 17.08 8.40 36.87
CA ASP A 310 15.73 8.25 37.44
C ASP A 310 14.60 8.68 36.50
N ALA A 311 14.93 9.23 35.31
CA ALA A 311 13.94 9.70 34.35
C ALA A 311 12.92 8.61 33.96
N ALA A 312 13.35 7.36 33.78
CA ALA A 312 12.47 6.25 33.49
C ALA A 312 11.45 6.00 34.62
N SER A 313 11.90 6.09 35.88
CA SER A 313 11.03 5.90 37.05
C SER A 313 9.98 7.00 37.17
N VAL A 314 10.33 8.25 36.82
CA VAL A 314 9.41 9.39 36.81
C VAL A 314 8.28 9.15 35.81
N VAL A 315 8.61 8.73 34.58
CA VAL A 315 7.60 8.43 33.55
C VAL A 315 6.77 7.21 33.96
N ALA A 316 7.40 6.10 34.36
CA ALA A 316 6.72 4.88 34.76
C ALA A 316 5.73 5.12 35.92
N GLY A 317 6.11 5.95 36.90
CA GLY A 317 5.24 6.34 38.01
C GLY A 317 4.02 7.18 37.58
N ALA A 318 4.12 7.89 36.47
CA ALA A 318 3.02 8.69 35.92
C ALA A 318 2.11 7.93 34.95
N LEU A 319 2.54 6.79 34.40
CA LEU A 319 1.77 6.00 33.41
C LEU A 319 0.40 5.51 33.89
N PRO A 320 0.14 5.20 35.18
CA PRO A 320 -1.20 4.85 35.60
C PRO A 320 -2.22 5.94 35.23
N GLY A 321 -3.19 5.58 34.38
CA GLY A 321 -4.19 6.51 33.87
C GLY A 321 -3.92 7.06 32.46
N TYR A 322 -2.87 6.59 31.80
CA TYR A 322 -2.68 6.76 30.35
C TYR A 322 -3.07 5.47 29.63
N ASP A 323 -3.52 5.64 28.38
CA ASP A 323 -4.02 4.54 27.56
C ASP A 323 -2.98 4.07 26.53
N VAL A 324 -1.96 4.89 26.23
CA VAL A 324 -0.89 4.62 25.26
C VAL A 324 0.40 5.34 25.65
N LEU A 325 1.53 4.71 25.35
CA LEU A 325 2.86 5.31 25.37
C LEU A 325 3.41 5.41 23.95
N LEU A 326 3.88 6.60 23.54
CA LEU A 326 4.72 6.80 22.37
C LEU A 326 6.14 7.10 22.82
N LEU A 327 7.11 6.32 22.34
CA LEU A 327 8.51 6.37 22.79
C LEU A 327 9.47 6.43 21.61
N GLY A 328 10.38 7.42 21.61
CA GLY A 328 11.58 7.36 20.76
C GLY A 328 11.90 8.55 19.90
N PRO A 329 10.95 9.20 19.20
CA PRO A 329 11.30 10.23 18.23
C PRO A 329 12.18 11.35 18.83
N GLY A 330 13.36 11.55 18.22
CA GLY A 330 14.28 12.61 18.57
C GLY A 330 14.91 12.54 19.97
N LEU A 331 14.89 11.39 20.65
CA LEU A 331 15.53 11.24 21.97
C LEU A 331 17.05 11.31 21.90
N GLY A 332 17.63 11.01 20.74
CA GLY A 332 19.06 10.79 20.60
C GLY A 332 19.53 9.44 21.17
N LEU A 333 20.81 9.18 21.06
CA LEU A 333 21.44 7.90 21.45
C LEU A 333 22.48 8.08 22.57
N SER A 334 22.32 9.11 23.42
CA SER A 334 23.12 9.26 24.63
C SER A 334 22.90 8.10 25.61
N ASP A 335 23.82 7.84 26.51
CA ASP A 335 23.65 6.79 27.53
C ASP A 335 22.40 7.01 28.38
N GLY A 336 22.10 8.27 28.73
CA GLY A 336 20.87 8.65 29.43
C GLY A 336 19.60 8.33 28.63
N SER A 337 19.59 8.65 27.32
CA SER A 337 18.46 8.32 26.44
C SER A 337 18.25 6.81 26.29
N GLN A 338 19.34 6.05 26.13
CA GLN A 338 19.29 4.59 26.06
C GLN A 338 18.82 3.98 27.38
N ALA A 339 19.28 4.52 28.53
CA ALA A 339 18.84 4.09 29.85
C ALA A 339 17.34 4.37 30.08
N LEU A 340 16.86 5.54 29.65
CA LEU A 340 15.44 5.90 29.68
C LEU A 340 14.59 4.89 28.89
N VAL A 341 14.94 4.61 27.63
CA VAL A 341 14.22 3.66 26.77
C VAL A 341 14.17 2.27 27.42
N ARG A 342 15.30 1.74 27.84
CA ARG A 342 15.37 0.42 28.48
C ARG A 342 14.60 0.35 29.79
N GLY A 343 14.76 1.37 30.64
CA GLY A 343 14.10 1.44 31.93
C GLY A 343 12.57 1.48 31.79
N LEU A 344 12.06 2.20 30.79
CA LEU A 344 10.64 2.25 30.51
C LEU A 344 10.09 0.92 30.01
N LEU A 345 10.75 0.31 29.01
CA LEU A 345 10.29 -0.96 28.43
C LEU A 345 10.34 -2.13 29.44
N ALA A 346 11.25 -2.06 30.41
CA ALA A 346 11.33 -3.01 31.51
C ALA A 346 10.33 -2.72 32.65
N ALA A 347 9.69 -1.55 32.66
CA ALA A 347 8.79 -1.16 33.75
C ALA A 347 7.47 -1.96 33.70
N PRO A 348 7.00 -2.51 34.85
CA PRO A 348 5.72 -3.25 34.89
C PRO A 348 4.54 -2.45 34.37
N ALA A 349 4.53 -1.13 34.56
CA ALA A 349 3.47 -0.24 34.08
C ALA A 349 3.34 -0.17 32.54
N VAL A 350 4.38 -0.57 31.80
CA VAL A 350 4.37 -0.58 30.33
C VAL A 350 3.94 -1.93 29.76
N LYS A 351 4.02 -3.02 30.54
CA LYS A 351 3.86 -4.38 30.03
C LYS A 351 2.51 -4.65 29.36
N ASP A 352 1.43 -4.08 29.91
CA ASP A 352 0.07 -4.25 29.40
C ASP A 352 -0.44 -3.02 28.61
N LEU A 353 0.39 -1.98 28.51
CA LEU A 353 0.05 -0.73 27.84
C LEU A 353 0.38 -0.83 26.35
N PRO A 354 -0.51 -0.39 25.43
CA PRO A 354 -0.12 -0.20 24.03
C PRO A 354 1.04 0.78 23.91
N VAL A 355 2.06 0.39 23.14
CA VAL A 355 3.27 1.21 22.96
C VAL A 355 3.57 1.40 21.47
N VAL A 356 3.79 2.65 21.06
CA VAL A 356 4.37 2.95 19.74
C VAL A 356 5.86 3.21 19.94
N ILE A 357 6.70 2.48 19.22
CA ILE A 357 8.16 2.59 19.30
C ILE A 357 8.69 3.03 17.94
N ASP A 358 9.37 4.18 17.90
CA ASP A 358 9.88 4.75 16.66
C ASP A 358 11.31 5.31 16.83
N ALA A 359 12.00 5.51 15.75
CA ALA A 359 13.25 6.25 15.63
C ALA A 359 14.35 5.81 16.63
N ASP A 360 14.77 6.70 17.53
CA ASP A 360 15.89 6.44 18.43
C ASP A 360 15.60 5.34 19.47
N ALA A 361 14.34 5.09 19.78
CA ALA A 361 13.97 3.92 20.58
C ALA A 361 14.19 2.61 19.80
N LEU A 362 13.83 2.55 18.51
CA LEU A 362 14.15 1.39 17.66
C LEU A 362 15.66 1.21 17.51
N ASN A 363 16.40 2.31 17.31
CA ASN A 363 17.85 2.29 17.24
C ASN A 363 18.48 1.80 18.56
N THR A 364 17.87 2.12 19.69
CA THR A 364 18.30 1.63 21.01
C THR A 364 18.05 0.13 21.12
N LEU A 365 16.83 -0.34 20.76
CA LEU A 365 16.47 -1.77 20.79
C LEU A 365 17.41 -2.61 19.93
N ALA A 366 17.76 -2.17 18.74
CA ALA A 366 18.64 -2.89 17.82
C ALA A 366 20.04 -3.19 18.39
N ARG A 367 20.43 -2.57 19.51
CA ARG A 367 21.72 -2.82 20.21
C ARG A 367 21.67 -3.97 21.20
N PHE A 368 20.50 -4.53 21.48
CA PHE A 368 20.31 -5.58 22.48
C PHE A 368 19.85 -6.87 21.83
N HIS A 369 20.46 -7.98 22.25
CA HIS A 369 20.02 -9.30 21.85
C HIS A 369 18.62 -9.59 22.43
N ALA A 370 17.76 -10.26 21.66
CA ALA A 370 16.42 -10.68 22.08
C ALA A 370 15.55 -9.55 22.70
N TRP A 371 15.75 -8.31 22.24
CA TRP A 371 15.08 -7.12 22.75
C TRP A 371 13.53 -7.24 22.75
N HIS A 372 12.99 -8.01 21.80
CA HIS A 372 11.54 -8.23 21.64
C HIS A 372 10.91 -9.00 22.82
N GLU A 373 11.71 -9.83 23.52
CA GLU A 373 11.21 -10.60 24.69
C GLU A 373 10.85 -9.69 25.87
N SER A 374 11.35 -8.46 25.90
CA SER A 374 11.04 -7.46 26.94
C SER A 374 9.77 -6.65 26.65
N LEU A 375 9.20 -6.76 25.46
CA LEU A 375 8.01 -6.01 25.07
C LEU A 375 6.75 -6.73 25.52
N GLY A 376 5.71 -5.95 25.87
CA GLY A 376 4.34 -6.46 25.98
C GLY A 376 3.79 -6.86 24.61
N THR A 377 2.61 -7.42 24.57
CA THR A 377 1.99 -7.99 23.36
C THR A 377 1.30 -6.96 22.45
N ARG A 378 1.37 -5.67 22.76
CA ARG A 378 0.61 -4.60 22.07
C ARG A 378 1.51 -3.48 21.54
N ALA A 379 2.74 -3.80 21.17
CA ALA A 379 3.62 -2.78 20.61
C ALA A 379 3.42 -2.65 19.09
N VAL A 380 3.52 -1.40 18.61
CA VAL A 380 3.59 -1.03 17.20
C VAL A 380 4.97 -0.46 16.95
N LEU A 381 5.75 -1.13 16.13
CA LEU A 381 7.09 -0.72 15.72
C LEU A 381 7.00 -0.04 14.34
N THR A 382 7.59 1.14 14.19
CA THR A 382 7.47 1.92 12.96
C THR A 382 8.83 2.13 12.24
N PRO A 383 9.59 1.05 11.92
CA PRO A 383 10.90 1.20 11.31
C PRO A 383 10.83 1.73 9.87
N HIS A 384 11.76 2.63 9.51
CA HIS A 384 12.14 2.83 8.13
C HIS A 384 13.10 1.70 7.68
N PRO A 385 13.42 1.52 6.35
CA PRO A 385 14.23 0.39 5.91
C PRO A 385 15.58 0.24 6.61
N GLY A 386 16.23 1.36 6.96
CA GLY A 386 17.50 1.31 7.69
C GLY A 386 17.36 0.88 9.15
N GLU A 387 16.27 1.23 9.84
CA GLU A 387 15.94 0.77 11.19
C GLU A 387 15.55 -0.71 11.17
N MET A 388 14.73 -1.11 10.19
CA MET A 388 14.34 -2.50 9.97
C MET A 388 15.57 -3.39 9.77
N ALA A 389 16.51 -2.98 8.92
CA ALA A 389 17.75 -3.69 8.67
C ALA A 389 18.57 -3.92 9.95
N ARG A 390 18.65 -2.89 10.83
CA ARG A 390 19.34 -3.02 12.14
C ARG A 390 18.62 -3.97 13.09
N LEU A 391 17.28 -3.87 13.19
CA LEU A 391 16.46 -4.71 14.08
C LEU A 391 16.47 -6.19 13.67
N SER A 392 16.44 -6.45 12.36
CA SER A 392 16.37 -7.81 11.79
C SER A 392 17.76 -8.40 11.45
N HIS A 393 18.84 -7.65 11.69
CA HIS A 393 20.21 -8.04 11.32
C HIS A 393 20.35 -8.38 9.83
N SER A 394 19.61 -7.68 8.96
CA SER A 394 19.63 -7.81 7.50
C SER A 394 20.27 -6.58 6.84
N SER A 395 20.40 -6.59 5.51
CA SER A 395 20.81 -5.40 4.74
C SER A 395 19.61 -4.56 4.33
N VAL A 396 19.83 -3.26 4.06
CA VAL A 396 18.78 -2.38 3.51
C VAL A 396 18.32 -2.89 2.14
N ALA A 397 19.22 -3.48 1.36
CA ALA A 397 18.89 -4.06 0.05
C ALA A 397 17.93 -5.25 0.21
N ASP A 398 18.18 -6.16 1.16
CA ASP A 398 17.30 -7.28 1.47
C ASP A 398 15.93 -6.78 1.95
N VAL A 399 15.90 -5.78 2.84
CA VAL A 399 14.64 -5.17 3.29
C VAL A 399 13.84 -4.61 2.12
N GLN A 400 14.49 -3.93 1.19
CA GLN A 400 13.80 -3.33 0.04
C GLN A 400 13.33 -4.35 -0.98
N SER A 401 14.08 -5.44 -1.21
CA SER A 401 13.69 -6.49 -2.15
C SER A 401 12.64 -7.46 -1.60
N ARG A 402 12.50 -7.57 -0.27
CA ARG A 402 11.60 -8.52 0.42
C ARG A 402 10.73 -7.82 1.47
N ARG A 403 10.20 -6.65 1.12
CA ARG A 403 9.49 -5.78 2.08
C ARG A 403 8.34 -6.50 2.80
N ILE A 404 7.50 -7.22 2.06
CA ILE A 404 6.32 -7.92 2.59
C ILE A 404 6.75 -9.10 3.45
N GLU A 405 7.61 -9.97 2.91
CA GLU A 405 8.09 -11.17 3.60
C GLU A 405 8.79 -10.80 4.90
N LEU A 406 9.76 -9.86 4.86
CA LEU A 406 10.48 -9.44 6.06
C LEU A 406 9.58 -8.73 7.08
N SER A 407 8.57 -7.98 6.65
CA SER A 407 7.60 -7.40 7.59
C SER A 407 6.81 -8.49 8.31
N ARG A 408 6.34 -9.52 7.59
CA ARG A 408 5.59 -10.65 8.16
C ARG A 408 6.45 -11.54 9.05
N GLU A 409 7.63 -11.95 8.55
CA GLU A 409 8.59 -12.79 9.28
C GLU A 409 8.96 -12.15 10.63
N ASN A 410 9.27 -10.85 10.62
CA ASN A 410 9.66 -10.15 11.83
C ASN A 410 8.49 -9.80 12.73
N ALA A 411 7.30 -9.47 12.20
CA ALA A 411 6.10 -9.31 13.02
C ALA A 411 5.78 -10.57 13.82
N ALA A 412 5.83 -11.74 13.15
CA ALA A 412 5.64 -13.04 13.79
C ALA A 412 6.74 -13.36 14.81
N ALA A 413 8.02 -13.17 14.44
CA ALA A 413 9.16 -13.46 15.31
C ALA A 413 9.21 -12.55 16.55
N TRP A 414 8.84 -11.29 16.42
CA TRP A 414 8.84 -10.33 17.52
C TRP A 414 7.54 -10.31 18.32
N GLY A 415 6.47 -10.94 17.79
CA GLY A 415 5.15 -10.91 18.39
C GLY A 415 4.50 -9.52 18.41
N GLN A 416 4.86 -8.66 17.46
CA GLN A 416 4.48 -7.24 17.44
C GLN A 416 3.95 -6.79 16.08
N THR A 417 3.15 -5.72 16.06
CA THR A 417 2.78 -5.07 14.81
C THR A 417 3.96 -4.27 14.25
N VAL A 418 4.29 -4.49 13.00
CA VAL A 418 5.40 -3.83 12.28
C VAL A 418 4.84 -2.93 11.20
N VAL A 419 5.25 -1.67 11.18
CA VAL A 419 4.99 -0.67 10.14
C VAL A 419 6.29 -0.39 9.40
N LEU A 420 6.56 -1.09 8.31
CA LEU A 420 7.72 -0.83 7.48
C LEU A 420 7.47 0.39 6.58
N LYS A 421 7.99 1.53 7.02
CA LYS A 421 7.85 2.83 6.33
C LYS A 421 8.49 2.82 4.94
N GLY A 422 8.01 3.68 4.06
CA GLY A 422 8.50 3.89 2.70
C GLY A 422 7.36 4.12 1.72
N SER A 423 7.68 4.20 0.43
CA SER A 423 6.67 4.16 -0.62
C SER A 423 5.86 2.86 -0.46
N GLN A 424 4.54 2.97 -0.47
CA GLN A 424 3.65 1.82 -0.20
C GLN A 424 4.00 1.15 1.14
N THR A 425 3.86 1.90 2.22
CA THR A 425 4.12 1.41 3.59
C THR A 425 3.36 0.12 3.87
N ILE A 426 4.04 -0.85 4.48
CA ILE A 426 3.51 -2.16 4.82
C ILE A 426 3.25 -2.24 6.32
N VAL A 427 2.09 -2.76 6.69
CA VAL A 427 1.75 -3.08 8.08
C VAL A 427 1.52 -4.57 8.18
N ALA A 428 2.25 -5.23 9.07
CA ALA A 428 2.10 -6.67 9.32
C ALA A 428 1.87 -6.93 10.80
N ASP A 429 1.03 -7.91 11.13
CA ASP A 429 0.81 -8.36 12.51
C ASP A 429 1.40 -9.77 12.77
N PRO A 430 1.49 -10.19 14.04
CA PRO A 430 2.03 -11.50 14.39
C PRO A 430 1.22 -12.69 13.84
N ALA A 431 -0.05 -12.50 13.49
CA ALA A 431 -0.92 -13.53 12.93
C ALA A 431 -0.74 -13.70 11.40
N GLY A 432 0.06 -12.83 10.77
CA GLY A 432 0.35 -12.86 9.34
C GLY A 432 -0.51 -11.93 8.49
N ARG A 433 -1.52 -11.25 9.08
CA ARG A 433 -2.29 -10.25 8.36
C ARG A 433 -1.38 -9.12 7.88
N THR A 434 -1.58 -8.69 6.65
CA THR A 434 -0.73 -7.67 6.02
C THR A 434 -1.57 -6.65 5.29
N LEU A 435 -1.32 -5.38 5.57
CA LEU A 435 -1.91 -4.24 4.84
C LEU A 435 -0.82 -3.51 4.05
N ILE A 436 -1.15 -3.16 2.81
CA ILE A 436 -0.29 -2.37 1.94
C ILE A 436 -0.96 -1.03 1.69
N SER A 437 -0.22 0.06 1.88
CA SER A 437 -0.70 1.40 1.54
C SER A 437 -0.81 1.57 0.02
N PRO A 438 -1.94 2.07 -0.52
CA PRO A 438 -2.07 2.34 -1.94
C PRO A 438 -1.27 3.56 -2.41
N PHE A 439 -0.68 4.31 -1.47
CA PHE A 439 -0.08 5.60 -1.75
C PHE A 439 1.45 5.51 -1.92
N ALA A 440 1.94 6.23 -2.91
CA ALA A 440 3.35 6.40 -3.21
C ALA A 440 3.64 7.87 -3.52
N ASN A 441 3.54 8.76 -2.50
CA ASN A 441 3.63 10.20 -2.67
C ASN A 441 5.02 10.72 -2.27
N PRO A 442 5.83 11.24 -3.22
CA PRO A 442 7.16 11.77 -2.92
C PRO A 442 7.15 13.02 -2.02
N ALA A 443 6.03 13.75 -1.89
CA ALA A 443 5.91 14.87 -0.96
C ALA A 443 6.16 14.46 0.50
N LEU A 444 5.90 13.19 0.86
CA LEU A 444 6.20 12.64 2.19
C LEU A 444 7.69 12.41 2.45
N ALA A 445 8.55 12.50 1.45
CA ALA A 445 10.01 12.38 1.62
C ALA A 445 10.61 13.64 2.28
N THR A 446 10.02 14.08 3.38
CA THR A 446 10.40 15.26 4.17
C THR A 446 10.62 14.86 5.62
N ALA A 447 11.64 15.45 6.27
CA ALA A 447 11.96 15.18 7.66
C ALA A 447 10.77 15.50 8.59
N GLY A 448 10.55 14.64 9.60
CA GLY A 448 9.51 14.81 10.61
C GLY A 448 8.15 14.20 10.25
N THR A 449 7.92 13.76 9.01
CA THR A 449 6.65 13.09 8.63
C THR A 449 6.47 11.76 9.36
N GLY A 450 7.57 11.04 9.66
CA GLY A 450 7.56 9.83 10.50
C GLY A 450 7.11 10.11 11.94
N ASP A 451 7.55 11.24 12.52
CA ASP A 451 7.13 11.64 13.88
C ASP A 451 5.62 11.90 13.94
N VAL A 452 5.07 12.52 12.89
CA VAL A 452 3.61 12.73 12.74
C VAL A 452 2.89 11.39 12.63
N LEU A 453 3.42 10.44 11.85
CA LEU A 453 2.84 9.11 11.71
C LEU A 453 2.81 8.37 13.05
N ALA A 454 3.94 8.33 13.77
CA ALA A 454 4.02 7.69 15.08
C ALA A 454 3.04 8.32 16.08
N GLY A 455 2.94 9.65 16.10
CA GLY A 455 1.94 10.38 16.88
C GLY A 455 0.51 10.02 16.50
N SER A 456 0.22 9.91 15.21
CA SER A 456 -1.13 9.58 14.71
C SER A 456 -1.55 8.17 15.11
N ILE A 457 -0.65 7.20 15.00
CA ILE A 457 -0.89 5.82 15.45
C ILE A 457 -1.17 5.79 16.95
N ALA A 458 -0.35 6.51 17.76
CA ALA A 458 -0.58 6.61 19.19
C ALA A 458 -1.93 7.25 19.54
N GLY A 459 -2.34 8.29 18.79
CA GLY A 459 -3.64 8.93 18.96
C GLY A 459 -4.83 8.02 18.63
N LEU A 460 -4.68 7.10 17.67
CA LEU A 460 -5.70 6.10 17.32
C LEU A 460 -5.76 4.97 18.34
N LEU A 461 -4.62 4.46 18.79
CA LEU A 461 -4.53 3.49 19.89
C LEU A 461 -5.19 4.02 21.17
N GLY A 462 -4.95 5.30 21.50
CA GLY A 462 -5.59 5.95 22.65
C GLY A 462 -7.12 5.98 22.57
N GLN A 463 -7.68 5.97 21.38
CA GLN A 463 -9.12 5.88 21.14
C GLN A 463 -9.67 4.44 21.17
N GLY A 464 -8.83 3.45 21.53
CA GLY A 464 -9.23 2.05 21.66
C GLY A 464 -9.20 1.28 20.34
N VAL A 465 -8.59 1.80 19.28
CA VAL A 465 -8.39 1.05 18.05
C VAL A 465 -7.27 0.02 18.28
N GLU A 466 -7.48 -1.21 17.86
CA GLU A 466 -6.49 -2.28 18.02
C GLU A 466 -5.18 -2.00 17.26
N PRO A 467 -4.03 -2.55 17.69
CA PRO A 467 -2.71 -2.17 17.17
C PRO A 467 -2.56 -2.26 15.65
N PHE A 468 -3.03 -3.33 15.04
CA PHE A 468 -2.92 -3.52 13.58
C PHE A 468 -3.79 -2.52 12.81
N GLU A 469 -5.03 -2.35 13.22
CA GLU A 469 -5.97 -1.40 12.63
C GLU A 469 -5.53 0.06 12.86
N ALA A 470 -5.00 0.37 14.05
CA ALA A 470 -4.48 1.71 14.36
C ALA A 470 -3.25 2.05 13.52
N ALA A 471 -2.36 1.08 13.33
CA ALA A 471 -1.20 1.22 12.46
C ALA A 471 -1.61 1.46 10.99
N GLY A 472 -2.50 0.61 10.47
CA GLY A 472 -3.01 0.73 9.10
C GLY A 472 -3.75 2.04 8.87
N LEU A 473 -4.67 2.41 9.76
CA LEU A 473 -5.42 3.66 9.66
C LEU A 473 -4.52 4.88 9.80
N GLY A 474 -3.53 4.84 10.70
CA GLY A 474 -2.52 5.90 10.81
C GLY A 474 -1.74 6.10 9.52
N VAL A 475 -1.28 5.00 8.91
CA VAL A 475 -0.60 5.00 7.60
C VAL A 475 -1.51 5.57 6.52
N TYR A 476 -2.76 5.12 6.45
CA TYR A 476 -3.71 5.60 5.44
C TYR A 476 -3.98 7.09 5.57
N LEU A 477 -4.33 7.57 6.76
CA LEU A 477 -4.65 8.99 7.00
C LEU A 477 -3.45 9.91 6.76
N HIS A 478 -2.25 9.46 7.15
CA HIS A 478 -1.00 10.17 6.93
C HIS A 478 -0.70 10.34 5.43
N ALA A 479 -0.84 9.28 4.66
CA ALA A 479 -0.61 9.32 3.23
C ALA A 479 -1.73 10.09 2.49
N ALA A 480 -3.00 9.89 2.85
CA ALA A 480 -4.12 10.65 2.29
C ALA A 480 -4.00 12.15 2.56
N ALA A 481 -3.42 12.55 3.71
CA ALA A 481 -3.12 13.96 3.98
C ALA A 481 -2.12 14.55 2.98
N ALA A 482 -1.11 13.77 2.58
CA ALA A 482 -0.15 14.18 1.56
C ALA A 482 -0.76 14.22 0.15
N GLU A 483 -1.69 13.31 -0.17
CA GLU A 483 -2.43 13.36 -1.44
C GLU A 483 -3.29 14.64 -1.54
N LEU A 484 -3.95 15.03 -0.45
CA LEU A 484 -4.70 16.29 -0.40
C LEU A 484 -3.80 17.50 -0.68
N TYR A 485 -2.59 17.51 -0.11
CA TYR A 485 -1.61 18.55 -0.39
C TYR A 485 -1.12 18.50 -1.84
N ALA A 486 -0.70 17.35 -2.30
CA ALA A 486 -0.13 17.18 -3.64
C ALA A 486 -1.13 17.53 -4.76
N SER A 487 -2.41 17.29 -4.55
CA SER A 487 -3.47 17.67 -5.49
C SER A 487 -3.64 19.19 -5.65
N GLU A 488 -3.21 19.97 -4.66
CA GLU A 488 -3.30 21.44 -4.67
C GLU A 488 -1.97 22.11 -5.03
N TYR A 489 -0.84 21.59 -4.50
CA TYR A 489 0.48 22.24 -4.58
C TYR A 489 1.53 21.44 -5.35
N GLY A 490 1.23 20.20 -5.74
CA GLY A 490 2.19 19.30 -6.41
C GLY A 490 3.01 18.45 -5.42
N PRO A 491 3.97 17.64 -5.95
CA PRO A 491 4.60 16.56 -5.19
C PRO A 491 5.80 17.00 -4.31
N SER A 492 5.94 18.28 -4.02
CA SER A 492 7.10 18.81 -3.25
C SER A 492 6.71 19.98 -2.35
N GLY A 493 7.56 20.25 -1.34
CA GLY A 493 7.39 21.40 -0.44
C GLY A 493 6.47 21.16 0.76
N LEU A 494 5.91 19.97 0.92
CA LEU A 494 5.06 19.58 2.05
C LEU A 494 5.86 19.59 3.36
N LEU A 495 5.38 20.32 4.36
CA LEU A 495 5.93 20.30 5.71
C LEU A 495 5.25 19.20 6.55
N ALA A 496 5.99 18.62 7.49
CA ALA A 496 5.42 17.61 8.40
C ALA A 496 4.25 18.14 9.23
N SER A 497 4.27 19.41 9.61
CA SER A 497 3.14 20.07 10.30
C SER A 497 1.89 20.19 9.43
N GLU A 498 2.03 20.31 8.11
CA GLU A 498 0.92 20.32 7.16
C GLU A 498 0.34 18.92 6.97
N VAL A 499 1.19 17.88 6.99
CA VAL A 499 0.71 16.48 7.06
C VAL A 499 -0.18 16.29 8.27
N ALA A 500 0.26 16.71 9.45
CA ALA A 500 -0.53 16.63 10.66
C ALA A 500 -1.88 17.37 10.53
N ALA A 501 -1.87 18.59 9.98
CA ALA A 501 -3.11 19.34 9.71
C ALA A 501 -4.03 18.62 8.70
N GLY A 502 -3.45 17.96 7.71
CA GLY A 502 -4.14 17.18 6.68
C GLY A 502 -4.84 15.93 7.22
N ILE A 503 -4.32 15.28 8.28
CA ILE A 503 -4.90 14.06 8.88
C ILE A 503 -6.37 14.27 9.28
N ALA A 504 -6.69 15.36 9.95
CA ALA A 504 -8.07 15.65 10.34
C ALA A 504 -8.98 15.87 9.12
N ARG A 505 -8.44 16.45 8.03
CA ARG A 505 -9.16 16.65 6.76
C ARG A 505 -9.39 15.31 6.06
N ALA A 506 -8.38 14.44 6.00
CA ALA A 506 -8.51 13.10 5.43
C ALA A 506 -9.56 12.27 6.18
N ALA A 507 -9.53 12.26 7.50
CA ALA A 507 -10.55 11.59 8.31
C ALA A 507 -11.97 12.17 8.10
N ALA A 508 -12.10 13.50 7.96
CA ALA A 508 -13.38 14.13 7.69
C ALA A 508 -13.91 13.80 6.29
N ARG A 509 -13.02 13.66 5.29
CA ARG A 509 -13.37 13.23 3.95
C ARG A 509 -13.93 11.81 3.94
N LEU A 510 -13.23 10.86 4.57
CA LEU A 510 -13.69 9.48 4.71
C LEU A 510 -15.09 9.37 5.33
N ARG A 511 -15.41 10.21 6.35
CA ARG A 511 -16.73 10.21 6.99
C ARG A 511 -17.85 10.77 6.11
N ARG A 512 -17.55 11.63 5.13
CA ARG A 512 -18.55 12.28 4.27
C ARG A 512 -18.86 11.47 3.01
N GLU A 513 -17.90 10.74 2.51
CA GLU A 513 -18.02 9.95 1.27
C GLU A 513 -18.71 8.59 1.49
N GLY A 514 -19.17 8.29 2.69
CA GLY A 514 -20.03 7.17 3.08
C GLY A 514 -21.35 7.66 3.62
#